data_9c50b90a31e5376bde1cd4c82359fc61
#
_entry.id   9c50b90a31e5376bde1cd4c82359fc61
#
_cell.length_a   1.000
_cell.length_b   1.000
_cell.length_c   1.000
_cell.angle_alpha   90.00
_cell.angle_beta   90.00
_cell.angle_gamma   90.00
#
_symmetry.space_group_name_H-M   'P 1'
#
loop_
_entity.id
_entity.type
_entity.pdbx_description
1 polymer ?
#
loop_
_entity_poly.entity_id
_entity_poly.type
_entity_poly.pdbx_seq_one_letter_code
_entity_poly.pdbx_strand_id
1 'polypeptide(L)'
;MNTGLLRGLCAVAALTLVASGARATGFATCDSGPHEGWQPQEKLSAMLKEKGWQVRRIKEDGGCYEVYGLDDKGQRMEVYFHPRTLAPVPRGAKDHKG
;
A
#
# COMPACT_ATOMS: atom_id res chain seq x y z
N MET A 1 31.80 -16.67 44.07
CA MET A 1 31.38 -16.42 43.70
C MET A 1 30.77 -16.16 42.86
N ASN A 2 30.51 -15.86 42.66
CA ASN A 2 29.88 -15.71 42.06
C ASN A 2 29.31 -15.44 41.18
N THR A 3 29.13 -15.53 41.17
CA THR A 3 28.63 -15.33 40.53
C THR A 3 27.90 -15.12 39.79
N GLY A 4 27.73 -15.11 39.67
CA GLY A 4 26.91 -14.99 39.11
C GLY A 4 26.43 -14.70 38.32
N LEU A 5 26.29 -14.40 38.28
CA LEU A 5 25.73 -14.20 37.67
C LEU A 5 25.13 -13.85 36.80
N LEU A 6 24.98 -13.76 36.70
CA LEU A 6 24.41 -13.48 36.05
C LEU A 6 23.84 -13.41 35.17
N ARG A 7 23.69 -13.47 35.19
CA ARG A 7 23.19 -13.56 34.43
C ARG A 7 22.38 -13.34 33.73
N GLY A 8 22.03 -13.17 33.69
CA GLY A 8 21.10 -12.91 33.21
C GLY A 8 20.84 -12.52 32.24
N LEU A 9 20.90 -12.28 32.03
CA LEU A 9 20.54 -11.88 31.31
C LEU A 9 19.95 -11.78 30.40
N CYS A 10 19.72 -11.80 30.16
CA CYS A 10 19.23 -11.76 29.43
C CYS A 10 18.53 -11.51 28.74
N ALA A 11 18.23 -11.38 28.44
CA ALA A 11 17.50 -11.23 27.88
C ALA A 11 17.11 -10.82 27.08
N VAL A 12 16.86 -10.56 26.78
CA VAL A 12 16.43 -10.17 26.14
C VAL A 12 15.81 -10.00 25.29
N ALA A 13 15.56 -9.83 24.91
CA ALA A 13 15.04 -9.68 24.26
C ALA A 13 14.43 -9.42 23.45
N ALA A 14 14.17 -9.23 23.06
CA ALA A 14 13.55 -9.04 22.38
C ALA A 14 13.01 -8.65 21.55
N LEU A 15 12.80 -8.44 21.28
CA LEU A 15 12.27 -8.06 20.58
C LEU A 15 11.74 -7.84 19.70
N THR A 16 11.31 -7.64 19.29
CA THR A 16 10.78 -7.48 18.58
C THR A 16 10.25 -7.05 17.82
N LEU A 17 10.04 -6.77 17.44
CA LEU A 17 9.52 -6.32 16.75
C LEU A 17 9.06 -6.11 15.86
N VAL A 18 8.62 -5.81 15.43
CA VAL A 18 8.13 -5.72 14.78
C VAL A 18 7.66 -5.21 13.92
N ALA A 19 7.49 -4.81 13.65
CA ALA A 19 7.13 -4.30 12.97
C ALA A 19 6.52 -4.06 12.05
N SER A 20 6.58 -4.09 11.60
CA SER A 20 5.98 -4.02 10.72
C SER A 20 5.23 -3.13 10.37
N GLY A 21 4.71 -2.87 10.58
CA GLY A 21 3.90 -2.06 10.19
C GLY A 21 3.94 -1.27 9.15
N ALA A 22 4.72 -0.98 8.68
CA ALA A 22 4.73 -0.01 7.70
C ALA A 22 4.09 -0.37 6.44
N ARG A 23 2.95 -0.85 6.45
CA ARG A 23 2.37 -1.15 5.24
C ARG A 23 1.45 -0.13 4.83
N ALA A 24 1.30 0.14 3.57
CA ALA A 24 0.37 1.08 3.02
C ALA A 24 -0.94 0.42 2.64
N THR A 25 -1.30 -0.64 3.32
CA THR A 25 -2.52 -1.35 3.01
C THR A 25 -3.64 -0.95 3.95
N GLY A 26 -4.87 -1.16 3.54
CA GLY A 26 -6.01 -0.94 4.39
C GLY A 26 -6.44 0.49 4.51
N PHE A 27 -5.90 1.40 3.71
CA PHE A 27 -6.23 2.80 3.81
C PHE A 27 -7.48 3.20 3.03
N ALA A 28 -7.98 2.32 2.19
CA ALA A 28 -9.21 2.60 1.46
C ALA A 28 -9.85 1.29 1.03
N THR A 29 -11.15 1.32 0.78
CA THR A 29 -11.85 0.20 0.19
C THR A 29 -12.67 0.70 -0.99
N CYS A 30 -12.84 -0.15 -1.99
CA CYS A 30 -13.59 0.18 -3.18
C CYS A 30 -14.68 -0.86 -3.40
N ASP A 31 -15.87 -0.40 -3.72
CA ASP A 31 -16.96 -1.27 -4.10
C ASP A 31 -16.85 -1.53 -5.59
N SER A 32 -16.01 -2.48 -5.95
CA SER A 32 -15.60 -2.65 -7.33
C SER A 32 -16.20 -3.87 -8.03
N GLY A 33 -16.96 -4.66 -7.30
CA GLY A 33 -17.63 -5.83 -7.89
C GLY A 33 -16.64 -6.88 -8.38
N PRO A 34 -17.14 -7.79 -9.20
CA PRO A 34 -16.29 -8.90 -9.66
C PRO A 34 -15.08 -8.41 -10.46
N HIS A 35 -14.00 -9.12 -10.29
CA HIS A 35 -12.73 -8.78 -10.90
C HIS A 35 -12.83 -8.68 -12.43
N GLU A 36 -13.73 -9.44 -13.04
CA GLU A 36 -13.90 -9.39 -14.49
C GLU A 36 -14.30 -8.02 -15.00
N GLY A 37 -14.90 -7.21 -14.16
CA GLY A 37 -15.30 -5.86 -14.54
C GLY A 37 -14.23 -4.82 -14.34
N TRP A 38 -13.08 -5.22 -13.82
CA TRP A 38 -11.99 -4.28 -13.56
C TRP A 38 -11.24 -3.97 -14.83
N GLN A 39 -10.76 -2.76 -14.93
CA GLN A 39 -9.89 -2.40 -16.03
C GLN A 39 -8.50 -2.94 -15.75
N PRO A 40 -7.75 -3.28 -16.80
CA PRO A 40 -6.41 -3.85 -16.57
C PRO A 40 -5.47 -2.84 -15.95
N GLN A 41 -4.55 -3.34 -15.14
CA GLN A 41 -3.55 -2.48 -14.51
C GLN A 41 -2.73 -1.71 -15.51
N GLU A 42 -2.50 -2.30 -16.68
CA GLU A 42 -1.73 -1.65 -17.73
C GLU A 42 -2.37 -0.35 -18.18
N LYS A 43 -3.69 -0.31 -18.18
CA LYS A 43 -4.39 0.90 -18.55
C LYS A 43 -4.17 2.01 -17.52
N LEU A 44 -4.22 1.64 -16.25
CA LEU A 44 -3.95 2.59 -15.18
C LEU A 44 -2.50 3.08 -15.26
N SER A 45 -1.58 2.15 -15.45
CA SER A 45 -0.18 2.49 -15.55
C SER A 45 0.08 3.46 -16.70
N ALA A 46 -0.52 3.21 -17.85
CA ALA A 46 -0.35 4.08 -19.02
C ALA A 46 -0.90 5.48 -18.74
N MET A 47 -2.06 5.54 -18.09
CA MET A 47 -2.68 6.81 -17.76
C MET A 47 -1.78 7.63 -16.84
N LEU A 48 -1.20 6.99 -15.85
CA LEU A 48 -0.34 7.68 -14.91
C LEU A 48 0.98 8.10 -15.55
N LYS A 49 1.49 7.27 -16.43
CA LYS A 49 2.71 7.61 -17.14
C LYS A 49 2.51 8.85 -17.99
N GLU A 50 1.35 9.00 -18.60
CA GLU A 50 1.05 10.19 -19.38
C GLU A 50 1.04 11.44 -18.52
N LYS A 51 0.78 11.29 -17.23
CA LYS A 51 0.82 12.41 -16.31
C LYS A 51 2.23 12.70 -15.81
N GLY A 52 3.20 11.94 -16.29
CA GLY A 52 4.58 12.13 -15.85
C GLY A 52 4.94 11.36 -14.60
N TRP A 53 4.09 10.45 -14.17
CA TRP A 53 4.38 9.66 -12.98
C TRP A 53 5.24 8.46 -13.32
N GLN A 54 6.00 8.00 -12.34
CA GLN A 54 6.76 6.76 -12.45
C GLN A 54 6.10 5.73 -11.56
N VAL A 55 5.38 4.81 -12.18
CA VAL A 55 4.69 3.76 -11.43
C VAL A 55 5.69 2.65 -11.16
N ARG A 56 5.88 2.34 -9.89
CA ARG A 56 6.79 1.29 -9.49
C ARG A 56 6.08 -0.02 -9.21
N ARG A 57 4.86 0.07 -8.74
CA ARG A 57 4.12 -1.12 -8.37
C ARG A 57 2.65 -0.80 -8.29
N ILE A 58 1.82 -1.73 -8.73
CA ILE A 58 0.38 -1.67 -8.56
C ILE A 58 -0.05 -2.96 -7.90
N LYS A 59 -0.78 -2.86 -6.82
CA LYS A 59 -1.32 -4.04 -6.17
C LYS A 59 -2.79 -3.83 -5.90
N GLU A 60 -3.47 -4.89 -5.52
CA GLU A 60 -4.88 -4.83 -5.19
C GLU A 60 -5.02 -4.83 -3.69
N ASP A 61 -5.82 -3.91 -3.17
CA ASP A 61 -6.01 -3.80 -1.74
C ASP A 61 -7.39 -3.24 -1.47
N GLY A 62 -8.20 -3.99 -0.74
CA GLY A 62 -9.54 -3.52 -0.37
C GLY A 62 -10.45 -3.30 -1.55
N GLY A 63 -10.24 -4.01 -2.65
CA GLY A 63 -11.05 -3.82 -3.84
C GLY A 63 -10.59 -2.66 -4.70
N CYS A 64 -9.46 -2.03 -4.35
CA CYS A 64 -8.90 -0.92 -5.10
C CYS A 64 -7.60 -1.34 -5.76
N TYR A 65 -7.13 -0.54 -6.69
CA TYR A 65 -5.74 -0.60 -7.12
C TYR A 65 -4.95 0.36 -6.25
N GLU A 66 -3.88 -0.12 -5.68
CA GLU A 66 -2.98 0.71 -4.89
C GLU A 66 -1.69 0.90 -5.66
N VAL A 67 -1.34 2.14 -5.93
CA VAL A 67 -0.19 2.49 -6.77
C VAL A 67 0.91 3.09 -5.92
N TYR A 68 2.10 2.57 -6.11
CA TYR A 68 3.30 3.09 -5.47
C TYR A 68 4.23 3.64 -6.54
N GLY A 69 4.82 4.76 -6.29
CA GLY A 69 5.78 5.30 -7.24
C GLY A 69 6.12 6.73 -6.93
N LEU A 70 6.45 7.47 -7.97
CA LEU A 70 6.77 8.89 -7.86
C LEU A 70 5.80 9.67 -8.73
N ASP A 71 5.38 10.84 -8.26
CA ASP A 71 4.50 11.69 -9.05
C ASP A 71 5.34 12.49 -10.06
N ASP A 72 4.69 13.42 -10.76
CA ASP A 72 5.36 14.18 -11.81
C ASP A 72 6.39 15.16 -11.27
N LYS A 73 6.43 15.36 -9.96
CA LYS A 73 7.44 16.17 -9.33
C LYS A 73 8.53 15.36 -8.68
N GLY A 74 8.51 14.04 -8.89
CA GLY A 74 9.49 13.15 -8.32
C GLY A 74 9.26 12.83 -6.85
N GLN A 75 8.09 13.15 -6.34
CA GLN A 75 7.78 12.89 -4.94
C GLN A 75 7.17 11.51 -4.80
N ARG A 76 7.56 10.81 -3.74
CA ARG A 76 7.03 9.48 -3.45
C ARG A 76 5.54 9.57 -3.18
N MET A 77 4.79 8.63 -3.72
CA MET A 77 3.35 8.63 -3.51
C MET A 77 2.81 7.22 -3.40
N GLU A 78 1.69 7.11 -2.70
CA GLU A 78 0.91 5.90 -2.58
C GLU A 78 -0.52 6.34 -2.75
N VAL A 79 -1.14 5.94 -3.84
CA VAL A 79 -2.46 6.42 -4.20
C VAL A 79 -3.35 5.25 -4.57
N TYR A 80 -4.61 5.32 -4.15
CA TYR A 80 -5.60 4.31 -4.48
C TYR A 80 -6.43 4.77 -5.65
N PHE A 81 -6.80 3.84 -6.50
CA PHE A 81 -7.65 4.11 -7.65
C PHE A 81 -8.76 3.08 -7.71
N HIS A 82 -9.93 3.50 -8.13
CA HIS A 82 -11.05 2.60 -8.31
C HIS A 82 -10.79 1.77 -9.57
N PRO A 83 -10.84 0.44 -9.49
CA PRO A 83 -10.41 -0.36 -10.65
C PRO A 83 -11.38 -0.33 -11.82
N ARG A 84 -12.61 0.08 -11.62
CA ARG A 84 -13.55 0.11 -12.73
C ARG A 84 -13.52 1.44 -13.46
N THR A 85 -13.27 2.53 -12.76
CA THR A 85 -13.29 3.87 -13.36
C THR A 85 -11.91 4.47 -13.49
N LEU A 86 -10.96 3.96 -12.73
CA LEU A 86 -9.60 4.49 -12.59
C LEU A 86 -9.57 5.89 -11.96
N ALA A 87 -10.65 6.24 -11.26
CA ALA A 87 -10.67 7.51 -10.52
C ALA A 87 -9.87 7.38 -9.24
N PRO A 88 -9.19 8.43 -8.82
CA PRO A 88 -8.47 8.38 -7.54
C PRO A 88 -9.44 8.24 -6.38
N VAL A 89 -9.01 7.51 -5.37
CA VAL A 89 -9.80 7.26 -4.18
C VAL A 89 -9.04 7.82 -2.98
N PRO A 90 -9.63 8.71 -2.21
CA PRO A 90 -8.93 9.29 -1.07
C PRO A 90 -8.63 8.25 -0.02
N ARG A 91 -7.52 8.42 0.68
CA ARG A 91 -7.21 7.56 1.80
C ARG A 91 -8.29 7.70 2.84
N GLY A 92 -8.64 6.59 3.44
CA GLY A 92 -9.70 6.57 4.44
C GLY A 92 -11.08 6.36 3.87
N ALA A 93 -11.23 6.40 2.55
CA ALA A 93 -12.54 6.15 1.92
C ALA A 93 -12.90 4.67 2.08
N LYS A 94 -14.14 4.42 2.43
CA LYS A 94 -14.63 3.06 2.56
C LYS A 94 -15.81 2.89 1.64
N ASP A 95 -15.87 1.74 0.96
CA ASP A 95 -16.99 1.43 0.08
C ASP A 95 -17.18 2.51 -0.99
N HIS A 96 -16.08 3.07 -1.45
CA HIS A 96 -16.14 4.12 -2.45
C HIS A 96 -16.58 3.53 -3.79
N LYS A 97 -17.56 4.17 -4.40
CA LYS A 97 -18.02 3.76 -5.73
C LYS A 97 -17.49 4.74 -6.75
N GLY A 98 -16.77 4.19 -7.71
CA GLY A 98 -16.09 5.00 -8.71
C GLY A 98 -16.96 5.81 -9.66
#